data_5f2779b0d8d9cd05b010474cb62e85b6
#
_entry.id   5f2779b0d8d9cd05b010474cb62e85b6
#
_cell.length_a   1.000
_cell.length_b   1.000
_cell.length_c   1.000
_cell.angle_alpha   90.00
_cell.angle_beta   90.00
_cell.angle_gamma   90.00
#
_symmetry.space_group_name_H-M   'P 1'
#
loop_
_entity.id
_entity.type
_entity.pdbx_description
1 polymer ?
#
loop_
_entity_poly.entity_id
_entity_poly.type
_entity_poly.pdbx_seq_one_letter_code
_entity_poly.pdbx_strand_id
1 'polypeptide(L)'
;MRFSDLESYLARTPLAPLWVITGEEPLLMLEAADLLRAKAREEGATEREVLNASALWDWSKLPESCTAMSLFGDKKIVELRLASPRPGVKGTQALTDIAAMPLDGVTLIVTIPYDWSLKKAAWYKSLTANAEVVECNSVSARELPSWFAARLAKNNLKAEPGALKILSDRCEGNLLAAAQEVLKLAYLFPEGSVISEEAVTDSVRDVARFDVENLLEAMFAGDAPKSLRIVENLNAAGESIPSFMWMITEELRMTLKFRAAIDNGSDRNSALRQAGVWGDRSARITRAAGRLNPRKLSSAMLLCADIDKISKGLTVPNRDTDPWIEIAALAAFVAS
;
A
#
# COMPACT_ATOMS: atom_id res chain seq x y z
N MET A 1 6.18 -22.15 9.25
CA MET A 1 4.70 -22.26 9.12
C MET A 1 4.16 -21.15 8.29
N ARG A 2 2.93 -21.24 7.75
CA ARG A 2 2.27 -20.12 7.07
C ARG A 2 1.65 -19.17 8.10
N PHE A 3 1.48 -17.90 7.73
CA PHE A 3 0.79 -16.92 8.58
C PHE A 3 -0.62 -17.38 9.03
N SER A 4 -1.36 -18.05 8.14
CA SER A 4 -2.71 -18.59 8.45
C SER A 4 -2.74 -19.54 9.65
N ASP A 5 -1.64 -20.21 9.93
CA ASP A 5 -1.54 -21.23 10.96
C ASP A 5 -1.03 -20.67 12.30
N LEU A 6 -0.49 -19.43 12.28
CA LEU A 6 0.21 -18.83 13.41
C LEU A 6 -0.68 -18.68 14.64
N GLU A 7 -1.90 -18.14 14.49
CA GLU A 7 -2.84 -17.90 15.59
C GLU A 7 -3.19 -19.21 16.30
N SER A 8 -3.48 -20.26 15.52
CA SER A 8 -3.80 -21.58 16.06
C SER A 8 -2.58 -22.29 16.71
N TYR A 9 -1.39 -22.03 16.20
CA TYR A 9 -0.13 -22.54 16.76
C TYR A 9 0.15 -21.87 18.12
N LEU A 10 0.06 -20.55 18.21
CA LEU A 10 0.30 -19.79 19.44
C LEU A 10 -0.71 -20.10 20.55
N ALA A 11 -1.93 -20.51 20.19
CA ALA A 11 -2.94 -20.92 21.17
C ALA A 11 -2.60 -22.25 21.88
N ARG A 12 -1.74 -23.07 21.27
CA ARG A 12 -1.43 -24.45 21.76
C ARG A 12 -0.01 -24.63 22.25
N THR A 13 0.88 -23.68 21.90
CA THR A 13 2.31 -23.85 22.12
C THR A 13 2.87 -22.63 22.87
N PRO A 14 3.75 -22.82 23.87
CA PRO A 14 4.49 -21.71 24.47
C PRO A 14 5.29 -20.96 23.42
N LEU A 15 5.54 -19.68 23.67
CA LEU A 15 6.28 -18.84 22.74
C LEU A 15 7.75 -19.27 22.69
N ALA A 16 8.26 -19.57 21.50
CA ALA A 16 9.68 -19.86 21.29
C ALA A 16 10.52 -18.59 21.51
N PRO A 17 11.78 -18.71 21.95
CA PRO A 17 12.62 -17.54 22.20
C PRO A 17 13.06 -16.81 20.91
N LEU A 18 13.09 -17.48 19.76
CA LEU A 18 13.54 -16.93 18.48
C LEU A 18 12.49 -17.14 17.38
N TRP A 19 12.08 -16.04 16.76
CA TRP A 19 11.13 -16.02 15.66
C TRP A 19 11.71 -15.29 14.44
N VAL A 20 11.44 -15.83 13.27
CA VAL A 20 11.76 -15.19 11.99
C VAL A 20 10.47 -14.98 11.20
N ILE A 21 10.17 -13.73 10.87
CA ILE A 21 9.06 -13.35 10.01
C ILE A 21 9.64 -12.96 8.66
N THR A 22 9.21 -13.61 7.59
CA THR A 22 9.64 -13.27 6.22
C THR A 22 8.52 -13.47 5.22
N GLY A 23 8.51 -12.71 4.15
CA GLY A 23 7.50 -12.84 3.11
C GLY A 23 7.43 -11.63 2.20
N GLU A 24 6.54 -11.71 1.23
CA GLU A 24 6.28 -10.66 0.24
C GLU A 24 5.15 -9.71 0.66
N GLU A 25 4.36 -10.13 1.67
CA GLU A 25 3.17 -9.40 2.08
C GLU A 25 3.40 -8.61 3.38
N PRO A 26 3.58 -7.27 3.28
CA PRO A 26 3.90 -6.44 4.43
C PRO A 26 2.82 -6.45 5.52
N LEU A 27 1.53 -6.50 5.14
CA LEU A 27 0.44 -6.54 6.11
C LEU A 27 0.55 -7.80 6.99
N LEU A 28 0.73 -8.97 6.38
CA LEU A 28 0.82 -10.22 7.11
C LEU A 28 2.06 -10.28 8.01
N MET A 29 3.17 -9.64 7.58
CA MET A 29 4.38 -9.54 8.40
C MET A 29 4.14 -8.67 9.64
N LEU A 30 3.41 -7.56 9.51
CA LEU A 30 3.04 -6.71 10.64
C LEU A 30 2.11 -7.44 11.61
N GLU A 31 1.09 -8.11 11.09
CA GLU A 31 0.14 -8.87 11.90
C GLU A 31 0.79 -10.08 12.59
N ALA A 32 1.73 -10.77 11.93
CA ALA A 32 2.51 -11.81 12.57
C ALA A 32 3.30 -11.28 13.77
N ALA A 33 3.96 -10.13 13.62
CA ALA A 33 4.66 -9.49 14.72
C ALA A 33 3.70 -9.04 15.83
N ASP A 34 2.48 -8.58 15.49
CA ASP A 34 1.45 -8.22 16.48
C ASP A 34 0.99 -9.42 17.29
N LEU A 35 0.74 -10.55 16.65
CA LEU A 35 0.35 -11.80 17.32
C LEU A 35 1.45 -12.31 18.26
N LEU A 36 2.72 -12.29 17.80
CA LEU A 36 3.86 -12.69 18.62
C LEU A 36 4.04 -11.75 19.81
N ARG A 37 3.86 -10.44 19.64
CA ARG A 37 3.91 -9.45 20.73
C ARG A 37 2.80 -9.66 21.75
N ALA A 38 1.60 -9.90 21.28
CA ALA A 38 0.46 -10.18 22.16
C ALA A 38 0.75 -11.41 23.01
N LYS A 39 1.19 -12.49 22.38
CA LYS A 39 1.54 -13.74 23.07
C LYS A 39 2.70 -13.56 24.06
N ALA A 40 3.75 -12.83 23.71
CA ALA A 40 4.86 -12.53 24.61
C ALA A 40 4.42 -11.75 25.85
N ARG A 41 3.50 -10.80 25.69
CA ARG A 41 2.91 -10.05 26.83
C ARG A 41 2.05 -10.94 27.72
N GLU A 42 1.23 -11.82 27.15
CA GLU A 42 0.49 -12.82 27.91
C GLU A 42 1.40 -13.72 28.76
N GLU A 43 2.61 -14.01 28.23
CA GLU A 43 3.61 -14.82 28.93
C GLU A 43 4.55 -14.01 29.85
N GLY A 44 4.25 -12.72 30.07
CA GLY A 44 4.92 -11.87 31.06
C GLY A 44 5.99 -10.93 30.51
N ALA A 45 6.09 -10.72 29.20
CA ALA A 45 7.00 -9.70 28.66
C ALA A 45 6.48 -8.28 28.92
N THR A 46 7.25 -7.48 29.67
CA THR A 46 6.88 -6.12 30.08
C THR A 46 7.62 -5.04 29.28
N GLU A 47 8.76 -5.37 28.70
CA GLU A 47 9.58 -4.45 27.93
C GLU A 47 9.60 -4.82 26.45
N ARG A 48 9.75 -3.81 25.61
CA ARG A 48 9.91 -3.98 24.16
C ARG A 48 10.97 -3.02 23.64
N GLU A 49 11.95 -3.56 22.94
CA GLU A 49 12.95 -2.80 22.21
C GLU A 49 12.86 -3.06 20.72
N VAL A 50 12.96 -2.01 19.89
CA VAL A 50 12.89 -2.12 18.43
C VAL A 50 14.19 -1.67 17.81
N LEU A 51 14.84 -2.54 17.09
CA LEU A 51 16.10 -2.35 16.41
C LEU A 51 15.86 -2.32 14.89
N ASN A 52 16.16 -1.19 14.24
CA ASN A 52 16.01 -1.04 12.80
C ASN A 52 17.39 -1.14 12.14
N ALA A 53 17.72 -2.30 11.59
CA ALA A 53 19.01 -2.55 10.98
C ALA A 53 19.05 -2.09 9.52
N SER A 54 19.71 -0.96 9.28
CA SER A 54 20.08 -0.46 7.96
C SER A 54 21.48 -0.91 7.56
N ALA A 55 21.94 -0.52 6.35
CA ALA A 55 23.26 -0.90 5.84
C ALA A 55 24.46 -0.46 6.74
N LEU A 56 24.31 0.64 7.49
CA LEU A 56 25.34 1.18 8.38
C LEU A 56 25.03 0.96 9.86
N TRP A 57 24.07 0.08 10.15
CA TRP A 57 23.66 -0.16 11.54
C TRP A 57 24.78 -0.87 12.32
N ASP A 58 24.91 -0.48 13.60
CA ASP A 58 25.87 -1.08 14.51
C ASP A 58 25.37 -2.43 15.04
N TRP A 59 25.90 -3.51 14.50
CA TRP A 59 25.50 -4.87 14.83
C TRP A 59 25.88 -5.34 16.23
N SER A 60 26.75 -4.61 16.95
CA SER A 60 27.07 -4.93 18.36
C SER A 60 25.86 -4.76 19.28
N LYS A 61 24.92 -3.90 18.90
CA LYS A 61 23.67 -3.65 19.64
C LYS A 61 22.75 -4.86 19.73
N LEU A 62 22.79 -5.78 18.76
CA LEU A 62 21.91 -6.95 18.79
C LEU A 62 22.19 -7.88 19.97
N PRO A 63 23.42 -8.40 20.18
CA PRO A 63 23.71 -9.19 21.36
C PRO A 63 23.57 -8.38 22.66
N GLU A 64 23.94 -7.11 22.68
CA GLU A 64 23.73 -6.23 23.86
C GLU A 64 22.26 -6.18 24.27
N SER A 65 21.34 -5.95 23.33
CA SER A 65 19.90 -5.92 23.60
C SER A 65 19.37 -7.29 24.02
N CYS A 66 19.93 -8.38 23.53
CA CYS A 66 19.49 -9.73 23.90
C CYS A 66 20.07 -10.23 25.22
N THR A 67 21.18 -9.65 25.73
CA THR A 67 21.80 -10.01 27.00
C THR A 67 21.46 -9.05 28.14
N ALA A 68 21.04 -7.83 27.82
CA ALA A 68 20.66 -6.87 28.83
C ALA A 68 19.42 -7.38 29.60
N MET A 69 19.55 -7.51 30.91
CA MET A 69 18.42 -7.89 31.78
C MET A 69 17.35 -6.80 31.77
N SER A 70 16.07 -7.24 31.79
CA SER A 70 14.97 -6.30 31.98
C SER A 70 15.07 -5.59 33.33
N LEU A 71 14.78 -4.28 33.35
CA LEU A 71 14.82 -3.49 34.59
C LEU A 71 13.57 -3.69 35.47
N PHE A 72 12.47 -4.18 34.89
CA PHE A 72 11.16 -4.23 35.53
C PHE A 72 10.46 -5.60 35.48
N GLY A 73 11.06 -6.55 34.79
CA GLY A 73 10.41 -7.84 34.61
C GLY A 73 11.38 -8.93 34.18
N ASP A 74 10.88 -10.14 34.21
CA ASP A 74 11.68 -11.31 33.90
C ASP A 74 11.77 -11.58 32.39
N LYS A 75 10.93 -10.92 31.58
CA LYS A 75 10.89 -11.13 30.11
C LYS A 75 10.79 -9.84 29.33
N LYS A 76 11.47 -9.81 28.17
CA LYS A 76 11.39 -8.71 27.21
C LYS A 76 11.26 -9.18 25.77
N ILE A 77 10.77 -8.29 24.91
CA ILE A 77 10.69 -8.47 23.47
C ILE A 77 11.78 -7.63 22.81
N VAL A 78 12.60 -8.25 21.97
CA VAL A 78 13.54 -7.56 21.06
C VAL A 78 13.05 -7.77 19.64
N GLU A 79 12.73 -6.71 18.93
CA GLU A 79 12.33 -6.75 17.52
C GLU A 79 13.46 -6.23 16.65
N LEU A 80 14.07 -7.09 15.87
CA LEU A 80 15.04 -6.72 14.85
C LEU A 80 14.36 -6.63 13.49
N ARG A 81 14.34 -5.45 12.89
CA ARG A 81 13.80 -5.21 11.57
C ARG A 81 14.92 -4.95 10.58
N LEU A 82 15.12 -5.85 9.64
CA LEU A 82 16.08 -5.68 8.57
C LEU A 82 15.48 -4.81 7.46
N ALA A 83 16.16 -3.74 7.09
CA ALA A 83 15.77 -2.92 5.95
C ALA A 83 16.02 -3.62 4.59
N SER A 84 16.86 -4.66 4.59
CA SER A 84 17.23 -5.42 3.39
C SER A 84 17.47 -6.89 3.75
N PRO A 85 17.19 -7.83 2.83
CA PRO A 85 17.53 -9.25 3.00
C PRO A 85 19.04 -9.52 2.95
N ARG A 86 19.85 -8.48 2.76
CA ARG A 86 21.31 -8.56 2.67
C ARG A 86 21.96 -7.77 3.81
N PRO A 87 22.17 -8.38 4.98
CA PRO A 87 22.66 -7.69 6.17
C PRO A 87 24.15 -7.30 6.12
N GLY A 88 24.87 -7.67 5.06
CA GLY A 88 26.30 -7.44 4.93
C GLY A 88 27.13 -8.42 5.79
N VAL A 89 28.48 -8.27 5.77
CA VAL A 89 29.38 -9.20 6.45
C VAL A 89 29.16 -9.20 7.97
N LYS A 90 29.13 -8.01 8.59
CA LYS A 90 28.93 -7.89 10.04
C LYS A 90 27.54 -8.39 10.46
N GLY A 91 26.51 -8.08 9.68
CA GLY A 91 25.15 -8.56 9.95
C GLY A 91 25.00 -10.07 9.79
N THR A 92 25.64 -10.64 8.77
CA THR A 92 25.69 -12.09 8.57
C THR A 92 26.29 -12.79 9.80
N GLN A 93 27.42 -12.27 10.32
CA GLN A 93 28.06 -12.83 11.51
C GLN A 93 27.15 -12.68 12.73
N ALA A 94 26.64 -11.48 13.01
CA ALA A 94 25.80 -11.23 14.17
C ALA A 94 24.52 -12.10 14.19
N LEU A 95 23.88 -12.28 13.03
CA LEU A 95 22.69 -13.15 12.91
C LEU A 95 23.02 -14.64 13.06
N THR A 96 24.22 -15.05 12.67
CA THR A 96 24.69 -16.42 12.89
C THR A 96 25.00 -16.65 14.36
N ASP A 97 25.65 -15.70 15.03
CA ASP A 97 26.04 -15.81 16.44
C ASP A 97 24.81 -15.79 17.36
N ILE A 98 23.84 -14.92 17.09
CA ILE A 98 22.59 -14.84 17.89
C ILE A 98 21.75 -16.11 17.77
N ALA A 99 21.80 -16.81 16.64
CA ALA A 99 21.10 -18.09 16.45
C ALA A 99 21.62 -19.21 17.35
N ALA A 100 22.85 -19.10 17.81
CA ALA A 100 23.49 -20.07 18.71
C ALA A 100 23.50 -19.63 20.20
N MET A 101 23.05 -18.39 20.45
CA MET A 101 23.07 -17.79 21.78
C MET A 101 21.80 -18.17 22.56
N PRO A 102 21.93 -18.50 23.88
CA PRO A 102 20.75 -18.65 24.73
C PRO A 102 20.03 -17.30 24.88
N LEU A 103 18.71 -17.32 24.69
CA LEU A 103 17.83 -16.14 24.79
C LEU A 103 16.96 -16.24 26.07
N ASP A 104 17.61 -16.29 27.22
CA ASP A 104 16.92 -16.43 28.50
C ASP A 104 16.16 -15.16 28.85
N GLY A 105 14.83 -15.29 29.01
CA GLY A 105 13.95 -14.13 29.28
C GLY A 105 13.76 -13.17 28.08
N VAL A 106 14.26 -13.49 26.89
CA VAL A 106 14.14 -12.66 25.69
C VAL A 106 13.37 -13.40 24.60
N THR A 107 12.36 -12.75 24.06
CA THR A 107 11.74 -13.13 22.79
C THR A 107 12.29 -12.26 21.68
N LEU A 108 13.16 -12.84 20.84
CA LEU A 108 13.71 -12.16 19.66
C LEU A 108 12.84 -12.41 18.43
N ILE A 109 12.30 -11.36 17.84
CA ILE A 109 11.51 -11.39 16.61
C ILE A 109 12.32 -10.71 15.51
N VAL A 110 12.74 -11.46 14.50
CA VAL A 110 13.53 -10.96 13.37
C VAL A 110 12.62 -10.86 12.15
N THR A 111 12.39 -9.63 11.65
CA THR A 111 11.63 -9.39 10.43
C THR A 111 12.57 -9.17 9.27
N ILE A 112 12.41 -9.96 8.20
CA ILE A 112 13.32 -9.99 7.05
C ILE A 112 12.50 -9.82 5.77
N PRO A 113 12.74 -8.77 4.95
CA PRO A 113 12.11 -8.64 3.64
C PRO A 113 12.45 -9.86 2.76
N TYR A 114 11.49 -10.28 1.94
CA TYR A 114 11.68 -11.44 1.07
C TYR A 114 12.67 -11.13 -0.07
N ASP A 115 13.51 -12.13 -0.37
CA ASP A 115 14.32 -12.22 -1.58
C ASP A 115 14.43 -13.70 -1.95
N TRP A 116 14.30 -14.02 -3.22
CA TRP A 116 14.36 -15.41 -3.72
C TRP A 116 15.67 -16.15 -3.35
N SER A 117 16.76 -15.40 -3.13
CA SER A 117 18.06 -15.95 -2.72
C SER A 117 18.19 -16.18 -1.22
N LEU A 118 17.26 -15.63 -0.41
CA LEU A 118 17.32 -15.67 1.06
C LEU A 118 17.48 -17.09 1.60
N LYS A 119 16.64 -18.02 1.12
CA LYS A 119 16.67 -19.43 1.56
C LYS A 119 17.97 -20.16 1.21
N LYS A 120 18.81 -19.61 0.33
CA LYS A 120 20.12 -20.17 -0.04
C LYS A 120 21.25 -19.63 0.82
N ALA A 121 21.05 -18.48 1.47
CA ALA A 121 22.07 -17.83 2.28
C ALA A 121 22.42 -18.65 3.53
N ALA A 122 23.71 -18.85 3.81
CA ALA A 122 24.18 -19.66 4.94
C ALA A 122 23.71 -19.10 6.29
N TRP A 123 23.79 -17.76 6.46
CA TRP A 123 23.35 -17.09 7.68
C TRP A 123 21.85 -17.29 7.96
N TYR A 124 21.03 -17.25 6.90
CA TYR A 124 19.58 -17.45 7.03
C TYR A 124 19.26 -18.89 7.45
N LYS A 125 19.97 -19.87 6.87
CA LYS A 125 19.84 -21.27 7.27
C LYS A 125 20.26 -21.49 8.73
N SER A 126 21.34 -20.84 9.15
CA SER A 126 21.80 -20.90 10.55
C SER A 126 20.77 -20.29 11.50
N LEU A 127 20.23 -19.08 11.16
CA LEU A 127 19.22 -18.40 11.96
C LEU A 127 17.93 -19.23 12.08
N THR A 128 17.48 -19.81 10.98
CA THR A 128 16.19 -20.55 10.92
C THR A 128 16.30 -21.99 11.43
N ALA A 129 17.49 -22.52 11.68
CA ALA A 129 17.68 -23.85 12.26
C ALA A 129 17.18 -23.94 13.70
N ASN A 130 17.24 -22.84 14.44
CA ASN A 130 16.81 -22.73 15.84
C ASN A 130 15.66 -21.78 16.07
N ALA A 131 15.02 -21.28 15.00
CA ALA A 131 13.92 -20.33 15.07
C ALA A 131 12.61 -20.93 14.56
N GLU A 132 11.50 -20.48 15.13
CA GLU A 132 10.22 -20.64 14.49
C GLU A 132 10.09 -19.62 13.34
N VAL A 133 9.70 -20.10 12.15
CA VAL A 133 9.63 -19.29 10.95
C VAL A 133 8.19 -19.10 10.50
N VAL A 134 7.77 -17.83 10.34
CA VAL A 134 6.48 -17.46 9.79
C VAL A 134 6.68 -16.95 8.37
N GLU A 135 6.06 -17.61 7.39
CA GLU A 135 6.07 -17.21 6.00
C GLU A 135 4.81 -16.41 5.67
N CYS A 136 4.98 -15.14 5.32
CA CYS A 136 3.95 -14.17 4.96
C CYS A 136 3.92 -13.97 3.44
N ASN A 137 3.49 -14.99 2.72
CA ASN A 137 3.43 -14.97 1.27
C ASN A 137 2.29 -14.07 0.78
N SER A 138 2.43 -13.54 -0.44
CA SER A 138 1.37 -12.76 -1.09
C SER A 138 0.09 -13.60 -1.24
N VAL A 139 -1.05 -12.95 -1.08
CA VAL A 139 -2.37 -13.55 -1.30
C VAL A 139 -2.74 -13.39 -2.77
N SER A 140 -2.94 -14.50 -3.46
CA SER A 140 -3.31 -14.48 -4.88
C SER A 140 -4.74 -13.95 -5.08
N ALA A 141 -5.04 -13.44 -6.29
CA ALA A 141 -6.40 -13.02 -6.66
C ALA A 141 -7.46 -14.10 -6.40
N ARG A 142 -7.09 -15.38 -6.60
CA ARG A 142 -7.98 -16.51 -6.35
C ARG A 142 -8.29 -16.73 -4.86
N GLU A 143 -7.36 -16.41 -3.98
CA GLU A 143 -7.49 -16.58 -2.53
C GLU A 143 -8.14 -15.36 -1.85
N LEU A 144 -8.10 -14.21 -2.50
CA LEU A 144 -8.55 -12.94 -1.95
C LEU A 144 -10.03 -12.94 -1.50
N PRO A 145 -11.00 -13.52 -2.23
CA PRO A 145 -12.38 -13.63 -1.75
C PRO A 145 -12.50 -14.39 -0.42
N SER A 146 -11.76 -15.49 -0.28
CA SER A 146 -11.75 -16.29 0.96
C SER A 146 -11.07 -15.53 2.10
N TRP A 147 -10.04 -14.77 1.79
CA TRP A 147 -9.36 -13.88 2.75
C TRP A 147 -10.32 -12.79 3.27
N PHE A 148 -11.08 -12.11 2.37
CA PHE A 148 -12.10 -11.15 2.77
C PHE A 148 -13.18 -11.79 3.64
N ALA A 149 -13.70 -12.94 3.24
CA ALA A 149 -14.72 -13.65 4.01
C ALA A 149 -14.25 -13.98 5.44
N ALA A 150 -13.01 -14.47 5.58
CA ALA A 150 -12.42 -14.78 6.88
C ALA A 150 -12.24 -13.51 7.75
N ARG A 151 -11.85 -12.39 7.15
CA ARG A 151 -11.66 -11.11 7.86
C ARG A 151 -12.97 -10.47 8.27
N LEU A 152 -13.98 -10.50 7.42
CA LEU A 152 -15.32 -10.03 7.74
C LEU A 152 -15.94 -10.86 8.88
N ALA A 153 -15.74 -12.18 8.85
CA ALA A 153 -16.22 -13.08 9.91
C ALA A 153 -15.61 -12.76 11.28
N LYS A 154 -14.34 -12.32 11.36
CA LYS A 154 -13.71 -11.85 12.61
C LYS A 154 -14.41 -10.60 13.20
N ASN A 155 -15.13 -9.84 12.37
CA ASN A 155 -15.94 -8.69 12.78
C ASN A 155 -17.45 -9.02 12.83
N ASN A 156 -17.81 -10.30 12.94
CA ASN A 156 -19.19 -10.77 12.93
C ASN A 156 -20.00 -10.33 11.69
N LEU A 157 -19.33 -10.12 10.56
CA LEU A 157 -19.95 -9.76 9.29
C LEU A 157 -19.87 -10.91 8.29
N LYS A 158 -20.82 -10.95 7.37
CA LYS A 158 -20.79 -11.82 6.20
C LYS A 158 -20.92 -10.98 4.94
N ALA A 159 -20.54 -11.52 3.80
CA ALA A 159 -20.73 -10.85 2.52
C ALA A 159 -21.23 -11.84 1.46
N GLU A 160 -22.04 -11.35 0.54
CA GLU A 160 -22.48 -12.11 -0.63
C GLU A 160 -21.30 -12.42 -1.56
N PRO A 161 -21.35 -13.49 -2.34
CA PRO A 161 -20.28 -13.84 -3.29
C PRO A 161 -19.94 -12.72 -4.27
N GLY A 162 -20.95 -11.96 -4.76
CA GLY A 162 -20.76 -10.80 -5.62
C GLY A 162 -20.02 -9.65 -4.91
N ALA A 163 -20.38 -9.37 -3.67
CA ALA A 163 -19.70 -8.39 -2.83
C ALA A 163 -18.22 -8.75 -2.60
N LEU A 164 -17.93 -10.02 -2.28
CA LEU A 164 -16.55 -10.53 -2.12
C LEU A 164 -15.74 -10.40 -3.41
N LYS A 165 -16.38 -10.64 -4.56
CA LYS A 165 -15.74 -10.49 -5.86
C LYS A 165 -15.37 -9.03 -6.13
N ILE A 166 -16.29 -8.08 -5.93
CA ILE A 166 -16.05 -6.65 -6.13
C ILE A 166 -14.90 -6.18 -5.22
N LEU A 167 -14.92 -6.53 -3.93
CA LEU A 167 -13.85 -6.20 -2.99
C LEU A 167 -12.50 -6.76 -3.45
N SER A 168 -12.48 -8.00 -3.95
CA SER A 168 -11.28 -8.67 -4.42
C SER A 168 -10.71 -8.02 -5.68
N ASP A 169 -11.55 -7.77 -6.69
CA ASP A 169 -11.16 -7.15 -7.95
C ASP A 169 -10.55 -5.76 -7.75
N ARG A 170 -10.94 -5.07 -6.68
CA ARG A 170 -10.48 -3.70 -6.35
C ARG A 170 -9.20 -3.65 -5.54
N CYS A 171 -9.00 -4.62 -4.68
CA CYS A 171 -7.86 -4.67 -3.76
C CYS A 171 -6.78 -5.64 -4.22
N GLU A 172 -6.90 -6.20 -5.44
CA GLU A 172 -5.90 -7.10 -5.99
C GLU A 172 -4.51 -6.44 -5.97
N GLY A 173 -3.54 -7.15 -5.42
CA GLY A 173 -2.17 -6.67 -5.26
C GLY A 173 -1.96 -5.65 -4.13
N ASN A 174 -2.99 -5.32 -3.33
CA ASN A 174 -2.87 -4.40 -2.19
C ASN A 174 -3.65 -4.89 -0.98
N LEU A 175 -3.08 -5.84 -0.24
CA LEU A 175 -3.73 -6.45 0.91
C LEU A 175 -3.95 -5.47 2.07
N LEU A 176 -3.13 -4.43 2.17
CA LEU A 176 -3.32 -3.36 3.16
C LEU A 176 -4.61 -2.56 2.87
N ALA A 177 -4.86 -2.22 1.61
CA ALA A 177 -6.11 -1.60 1.21
C ALA A 177 -7.30 -2.54 1.47
N ALA A 178 -7.16 -3.84 1.20
CA ALA A 178 -8.17 -4.84 1.51
C ALA A 178 -8.51 -4.88 3.02
N ALA A 179 -7.50 -4.82 3.89
CA ALA A 179 -7.71 -4.76 5.34
C ALA A 179 -8.44 -3.48 5.76
N GLN A 180 -8.10 -2.34 5.17
CA GLN A 180 -8.78 -1.07 5.43
C GLN A 180 -10.25 -1.11 5.01
N GLU A 181 -10.57 -1.72 3.86
CA GLU A 181 -11.95 -1.90 3.42
C GLU A 181 -12.75 -2.78 4.40
N VAL A 182 -12.16 -3.86 4.92
CA VAL A 182 -12.81 -4.68 5.95
C VAL A 182 -13.11 -3.87 7.20
N LEU A 183 -12.16 -3.07 7.70
CA LEU A 183 -12.37 -2.21 8.86
C LEU A 183 -13.47 -1.18 8.61
N LYS A 184 -13.46 -0.53 7.46
CA LYS A 184 -14.48 0.43 7.05
C LYS A 184 -15.87 -0.21 7.03
N LEU A 185 -16.01 -1.40 6.44
CA LEU A 185 -17.29 -2.14 6.44
C LEU A 185 -17.72 -2.50 7.86
N ALA A 186 -16.79 -2.85 8.74
CA ALA A 186 -17.08 -3.13 10.15
C ALA A 186 -17.59 -1.90 10.93
N TYR A 187 -17.19 -0.68 10.51
CA TYR A 187 -17.74 0.56 11.08
C TYR A 187 -19.11 0.94 10.50
N LEU A 188 -19.33 0.65 9.21
CA LEU A 188 -20.56 1.04 8.51
C LEU A 188 -21.73 0.11 8.78
N PHE A 189 -21.50 -1.16 9.04
CA PHE A 189 -22.53 -2.18 9.17
C PHE A 189 -22.57 -2.74 10.59
N PRO A 190 -23.79 -2.91 11.17
CA PRO A 190 -23.94 -3.58 12.47
C PRO A 190 -23.44 -5.02 12.43
N GLU A 191 -22.99 -5.52 13.58
CA GLU A 191 -22.61 -6.93 13.72
C GLU A 191 -23.78 -7.86 13.34
N GLY A 192 -23.45 -8.96 12.70
CA GLY A 192 -24.42 -9.93 12.18
C GLY A 192 -24.95 -9.59 10.79
N SER A 193 -24.59 -8.44 10.21
CA SER A 193 -25.03 -8.02 8.86
C SER A 193 -24.47 -8.92 7.76
N VAL A 194 -25.26 -9.05 6.70
CA VAL A 194 -24.82 -9.62 5.42
C VAL A 194 -24.66 -8.46 4.42
N ILE A 195 -23.44 -8.23 3.99
CA ILE A 195 -23.08 -7.14 3.08
C ILE A 195 -23.40 -7.58 1.65
N SER A 196 -24.32 -6.87 1.00
CA SER A 196 -24.73 -7.12 -0.37
C SER A 196 -23.72 -6.51 -1.38
N GLU A 197 -23.83 -6.95 -2.62
CA GLU A 197 -23.07 -6.37 -3.75
C GLU A 197 -23.36 -4.86 -3.90
N GLU A 198 -24.63 -4.47 -3.74
CA GLU A 198 -25.09 -3.08 -3.82
C GLU A 198 -24.48 -2.24 -2.70
N ALA A 199 -24.48 -2.75 -1.47
CA ALA A 199 -23.90 -2.09 -0.30
C ALA A 199 -22.40 -1.87 -0.45
N VAL A 200 -21.64 -2.81 -1.00
CA VAL A 200 -20.22 -2.62 -1.33
C VAL A 200 -20.06 -1.55 -2.39
N THR A 201 -20.86 -1.58 -3.46
CA THR A 201 -20.80 -0.59 -4.53
C THR A 201 -21.06 0.82 -4.01
N ASP A 202 -22.02 0.98 -3.10
CA ASP A 202 -22.35 2.28 -2.50
C ASP A 202 -21.29 2.74 -1.47
N SER A 203 -20.82 1.83 -0.60
CA SER A 203 -19.75 2.16 0.36
C SER A 203 -18.45 2.58 -0.29
N VAL A 204 -18.27 2.17 -1.52
CA VAL A 204 -17.11 2.44 -2.35
C VAL A 204 -17.21 3.77 -3.10
N ARG A 205 -18.42 4.26 -3.34
CA ARG A 205 -18.62 5.62 -3.90
C ARG A 205 -18.07 6.73 -3.00
N ASP A 206 -17.87 6.44 -1.71
CA ASP A 206 -17.43 7.42 -0.71
C ASP A 206 -15.90 7.47 -0.47
N VAL A 207 -15.06 6.81 -1.26
CA VAL A 207 -13.60 6.83 -1.01
C VAL A 207 -12.82 7.41 -2.17
N ALA A 208 -12.23 8.53 -1.88
CA ALA A 208 -11.46 9.47 -2.71
C ALA A 208 -10.44 8.89 -3.73
N ARG A 209 -10.08 7.65 -3.65
CA ARG A 209 -9.16 7.00 -4.59
C ARG A 209 -9.79 6.68 -5.96
N PHE A 210 -11.13 6.55 -5.99
CA PHE A 210 -11.90 6.40 -7.23
C PHE A 210 -11.98 7.70 -8.01
N ASP A 211 -11.80 8.80 -7.31
CA ASP A 211 -12.13 10.10 -7.84
C ASP A 211 -11.09 10.59 -8.85
N VAL A 212 -9.80 10.29 -8.70
CA VAL A 212 -8.81 10.79 -9.67
C VAL A 212 -8.92 10.10 -11.03
N GLU A 213 -9.09 8.78 -11.07
CA GLU A 213 -9.30 8.06 -12.35
C GLU A 213 -10.66 8.43 -12.95
N ASN A 214 -11.71 8.57 -12.13
CA ASN A 214 -13.02 9.05 -12.56
C ASN A 214 -12.99 10.52 -13.00
N LEU A 215 -12.19 11.35 -12.33
CA LEU A 215 -11.96 12.74 -12.74
C LEU A 215 -11.33 12.79 -14.13
N LEU A 216 -10.26 12.03 -14.35
CA LEU A 216 -9.59 11.94 -15.65
C LEU A 216 -10.54 11.43 -16.74
N GLU A 217 -11.34 10.39 -16.45
CA GLU A 217 -12.32 9.88 -17.41
C GLU A 217 -13.41 10.93 -17.72
N ALA A 218 -13.94 11.62 -16.71
CA ALA A 218 -14.95 12.66 -16.89
C ALA A 218 -14.40 13.87 -17.67
N MET A 219 -13.20 14.36 -17.29
CA MET A 219 -12.52 15.47 -17.97
C MET A 219 -12.29 15.15 -19.45
N PHE A 220 -11.79 13.96 -19.75
CA PHE A 220 -11.41 13.55 -21.09
C PHE A 220 -12.61 13.10 -21.95
N ALA A 221 -13.71 12.69 -21.30
CA ALA A 221 -14.98 12.45 -21.97
C ALA A 221 -15.75 13.75 -22.32
N GLY A 222 -15.42 14.87 -21.66
CA GLY A 222 -16.14 16.14 -21.84
C GLY A 222 -17.33 16.31 -20.90
N ASP A 223 -17.37 15.60 -19.78
CA ASP A 223 -18.43 15.70 -18.76
C ASP A 223 -18.02 16.69 -17.66
N ALA A 224 -18.21 17.98 -17.95
CA ALA A 224 -17.88 19.06 -17.02
C ALA A 224 -18.67 18.98 -15.70
N PRO A 225 -20.01 18.74 -15.69
CA PRO A 225 -20.76 18.62 -14.44
C PRO A 225 -20.25 17.48 -13.54
N LYS A 226 -19.91 16.33 -14.12
CA LYS A 226 -19.34 15.20 -13.37
C LYS A 226 -17.94 15.52 -12.86
N SER A 227 -17.10 16.15 -13.68
CA SER A 227 -15.75 16.55 -13.30
C SER A 227 -15.75 17.48 -12.09
N LEU A 228 -16.63 18.49 -12.07
CA LEU A 228 -16.76 19.45 -10.96
C LEU A 228 -17.22 18.77 -9.67
N ARG A 229 -18.23 17.90 -9.72
CA ARG A 229 -18.65 17.12 -8.53
C ARG A 229 -17.54 16.28 -7.94
N ILE A 230 -16.71 15.67 -8.81
CA ILE A 230 -15.58 14.85 -8.35
C ILE A 230 -14.51 15.74 -7.68
N VAL A 231 -14.22 16.92 -8.22
CA VAL A 231 -13.30 17.88 -7.60
C VAL A 231 -13.80 18.33 -6.22
N GLU A 232 -15.10 18.61 -6.08
CA GLU A 232 -15.72 18.94 -4.79
C GLU A 232 -15.56 17.81 -3.77
N ASN A 233 -15.75 16.56 -4.19
CA ASN A 233 -15.57 15.39 -3.33
C ASN A 233 -14.11 15.20 -2.89
N LEU A 234 -13.15 15.37 -3.80
CA LEU A 234 -11.71 15.33 -3.49
C LEU A 234 -11.31 16.40 -2.48
N ASN A 235 -11.87 17.61 -2.63
CA ASN A 235 -11.65 18.71 -1.69
C ASN A 235 -12.26 18.40 -0.31
N ALA A 236 -13.51 17.93 -0.27
CA ALA A 236 -14.20 17.56 0.97
C ALA A 236 -13.51 16.40 1.70
N ALA A 237 -12.89 15.47 0.96
CA ALA A 237 -12.11 14.37 1.51
C ALA A 237 -10.73 14.82 2.03
N GLY A 238 -10.31 16.06 1.76
CA GLY A 238 -8.99 16.56 2.17
C GLY A 238 -7.83 15.92 1.41
N GLU A 239 -8.07 15.51 0.14
CA GLU A 239 -7.03 14.85 -0.66
C GLU A 239 -5.83 15.75 -0.92
N SER A 240 -4.63 15.15 -0.90
CA SER A 240 -3.39 15.87 -1.13
C SER A 240 -3.25 16.25 -2.62
N ILE A 241 -3.31 17.53 -2.93
CA ILE A 241 -3.24 18.07 -4.29
C ILE A 241 -2.01 17.55 -5.06
N PRO A 242 -0.79 17.55 -4.50
CA PRO A 242 0.39 17.04 -5.22
C PRO A 242 0.27 15.56 -5.59
N SER A 243 -0.47 14.77 -4.81
CA SER A 243 -0.58 13.32 -5.01
C SER A 243 -1.33 12.94 -6.29
N PHE A 244 -2.26 13.76 -6.76
CA PHE A 244 -3.03 13.48 -7.97
C PHE A 244 -2.75 14.45 -9.14
N MET A 245 -2.27 15.64 -8.88
CA MET A 245 -1.97 16.61 -9.94
C MET A 245 -0.92 16.11 -10.93
N TRP A 246 0.04 15.31 -10.46
CA TRP A 246 1.02 14.69 -11.36
C TRP A 246 0.34 13.71 -12.35
N MET A 247 -0.70 12.99 -11.92
CA MET A 247 -1.46 12.07 -12.77
C MET A 247 -2.19 12.84 -13.88
N ILE A 248 -2.87 13.94 -13.52
CA ILE A 248 -3.57 14.81 -14.48
C ILE A 248 -2.57 15.38 -15.49
N THR A 249 -1.43 15.88 -15.00
CA THR A 249 -0.39 16.46 -15.86
C THR A 249 0.20 15.43 -16.82
N GLU A 250 0.42 14.20 -16.34
CA GLU A 250 0.98 13.12 -17.18
C GLU A 250 -0.01 12.66 -18.25
N GLU A 251 -1.31 12.54 -17.92
CA GLU A 251 -2.34 12.21 -18.90
C GLU A 251 -2.48 13.30 -20.00
N LEU A 252 -2.44 14.58 -19.62
CA LEU A 252 -2.43 15.70 -20.59
C LEU A 252 -1.18 15.67 -21.47
N ARG A 253 -0.01 15.38 -20.88
CA ARG A 253 1.26 15.27 -21.61
C ARG A 253 1.24 14.11 -22.62
N MET A 254 0.74 12.94 -22.20
CA MET A 254 0.59 11.79 -23.10
C MET A 254 -0.38 12.08 -24.22
N THR A 255 -1.52 12.76 -23.93
CA THR A 255 -2.50 13.17 -24.93
C THR A 255 -1.88 14.13 -25.95
N LEU A 256 -1.08 15.09 -25.49
CA LEU A 256 -0.38 16.03 -26.37
C LEU A 256 0.66 15.32 -27.27
N LYS A 257 1.46 14.41 -26.70
CA LYS A 257 2.42 13.60 -27.46
C LYS A 257 1.73 12.73 -28.51
N PHE A 258 0.65 12.05 -28.10
CA PHE A 258 -0.15 11.23 -29.01
C PHE A 258 -0.70 12.07 -30.17
N ARG A 259 -1.30 13.22 -29.87
CA ARG A 259 -1.85 14.14 -30.88
C ARG A 259 -0.76 14.64 -31.84
N ALA A 260 0.40 15.05 -31.32
CA ALA A 260 1.52 15.49 -32.14
C ALA A 260 2.04 14.38 -33.07
N ALA A 261 2.10 13.12 -32.60
CA ALA A 261 2.49 11.99 -33.43
C ALA A 261 1.48 11.71 -34.56
N ILE A 262 0.17 11.81 -34.29
CA ILE A 262 -0.89 11.68 -35.29
C ILE A 262 -0.78 12.82 -36.33
N ASP A 263 -0.63 14.06 -35.89
CA ASP A 263 -0.53 15.23 -36.77
C ASP A 263 0.74 15.16 -37.66
N ASN A 264 1.78 14.47 -37.21
CA ASN A 264 3.00 14.15 -37.97
C ASN A 264 2.88 12.88 -38.85
N GLY A 265 1.68 12.31 -39.01
CA GLY A 265 1.41 11.19 -39.91
C GLY A 265 1.69 9.80 -39.34
N SER A 266 1.92 9.65 -38.02
CA SER A 266 2.03 8.33 -37.40
C SER A 266 0.67 7.63 -37.37
N ASP A 267 0.68 6.32 -37.60
CA ASP A 267 -0.53 5.51 -37.35
C ASP A 267 -0.84 5.46 -35.84
N ARG A 268 -2.10 5.15 -35.52
CA ARG A 268 -2.61 5.16 -34.13
C ARG A 268 -1.75 4.34 -33.16
N ASN A 269 -1.36 3.14 -33.55
CA ASN A 269 -0.63 2.23 -32.66
C ASN A 269 0.81 2.74 -32.42
N SER A 270 1.45 3.27 -33.44
CA SER A 270 2.76 3.89 -33.34
C SER A 270 2.71 5.16 -32.49
N ALA A 271 1.68 5.99 -32.68
CA ALA A 271 1.47 7.21 -31.87
C ALA A 271 1.25 6.89 -30.38
N LEU A 272 0.46 5.84 -30.05
CA LEU A 272 0.28 5.39 -28.67
C LEU A 272 1.61 4.94 -28.04
N ARG A 273 2.42 4.15 -28.77
CA ARG A 273 3.73 3.72 -28.28
C ARG A 273 4.68 4.91 -28.06
N GLN A 274 4.72 5.87 -28.99
CA GLN A 274 5.55 7.09 -28.86
C GLN A 274 5.10 7.96 -27.67
N ALA A 275 3.81 8.00 -27.39
CA ALA A 275 3.27 8.71 -26.23
C ALA A 275 3.48 7.95 -24.90
N GLY A 276 3.91 6.69 -24.92
CA GLY A 276 4.08 5.86 -23.72
C GLY A 276 2.75 5.35 -23.15
N VAL A 277 1.77 5.05 -24.02
CA VAL A 277 0.40 4.69 -23.62
C VAL A 277 0.11 3.22 -23.91
N TRP A 278 -0.34 2.49 -22.88
CA TRP A 278 -0.72 1.08 -22.95
C TRP A 278 -2.02 0.81 -22.19
N GLY A 279 -2.67 -0.31 -22.50
CA GLY A 279 -3.86 -0.79 -21.81
C GLY A 279 -5.08 0.12 -21.97
N ASP A 280 -5.91 0.19 -20.93
CA ASP A 280 -7.20 0.90 -20.90
C ASP A 280 -7.05 2.42 -21.13
N ARG A 281 -5.89 2.99 -20.77
CA ARG A 281 -5.57 4.40 -21.02
C ARG A 281 -5.60 4.77 -22.51
N SER A 282 -5.37 3.79 -23.40
CA SER A 282 -5.32 4.02 -24.85
C SER A 282 -6.66 4.53 -25.41
N ALA A 283 -7.78 4.03 -24.90
CA ALA A 283 -9.13 4.47 -25.32
C ALA A 283 -9.40 5.91 -24.85
N ARG A 284 -9.08 6.23 -23.58
CA ARG A 284 -9.26 7.56 -22.98
C ARG A 284 -8.43 8.62 -23.73
N ILE A 285 -7.13 8.36 -23.92
CA ILE A 285 -6.23 9.30 -24.60
C ILE A 285 -6.62 9.51 -26.07
N THR A 286 -7.03 8.46 -26.78
CA THR A 286 -7.50 8.60 -28.16
C THR A 286 -8.75 9.45 -28.24
N ARG A 287 -9.71 9.27 -27.33
CA ARG A 287 -10.93 10.07 -27.24
C ARG A 287 -10.61 11.53 -26.94
N ALA A 288 -9.77 11.78 -25.94
CA ALA A 288 -9.34 13.12 -25.55
C ALA A 288 -8.62 13.86 -26.70
N ALA A 289 -7.71 13.20 -27.39
CA ALA A 289 -6.99 13.77 -28.53
C ALA A 289 -7.90 14.10 -29.74
N GLY A 290 -9.00 13.38 -29.90
CA GLY A 290 -10.02 13.71 -30.91
C GLY A 290 -10.80 14.99 -30.59
N ARG A 291 -10.96 15.32 -29.30
CA ARG A 291 -11.74 16.46 -28.81
C ARG A 291 -10.89 17.70 -28.50
N LEU A 292 -9.69 17.47 -27.92
CA LEU A 292 -8.82 18.54 -27.46
C LEU A 292 -7.75 18.86 -28.53
N ASN A 293 -7.69 20.12 -28.94
CA ASN A 293 -6.65 20.58 -29.85
C ASN A 293 -5.31 20.83 -29.10
N PRO A 294 -4.16 20.87 -29.79
CA PRO A 294 -2.86 21.05 -29.15
C PRO A 294 -2.74 22.35 -28.33
N ARG A 295 -3.39 23.43 -28.74
CA ARG A 295 -3.36 24.71 -28.01
C ARG A 295 -4.07 24.56 -26.66
N LYS A 296 -5.25 23.91 -26.65
CA LYS A 296 -6.02 23.67 -25.42
C LYS A 296 -5.26 22.74 -24.44
N LEU A 297 -4.63 21.69 -24.95
CA LEU A 297 -3.78 20.81 -24.16
C LEU A 297 -2.59 21.55 -23.54
N SER A 298 -1.90 22.40 -24.34
CA SER A 298 -0.79 23.21 -23.83
C SER A 298 -1.25 24.21 -22.75
N SER A 299 -2.41 24.86 -22.96
CA SER A 299 -2.98 25.76 -21.95
C SER A 299 -3.34 25.01 -20.66
N ALA A 300 -3.91 23.81 -20.76
CA ALA A 300 -4.20 22.96 -19.60
C ALA A 300 -2.92 22.58 -18.84
N MET A 301 -1.84 22.29 -19.52
CA MET A 301 -0.54 22.00 -18.87
C MET A 301 0.04 23.23 -18.15
N LEU A 302 -0.12 24.45 -18.69
CA LEU A 302 0.27 25.68 -18.01
C LEU A 302 -0.58 25.89 -16.74
N LEU A 303 -1.90 25.62 -16.81
CA LEU A 303 -2.77 25.64 -15.63
C LEU A 303 -2.30 24.64 -14.55
N CYS A 304 -1.92 23.43 -14.93
CA CYS A 304 -1.35 22.45 -13.98
C CYS A 304 -0.09 23.00 -13.28
N ALA A 305 0.79 23.68 -14.01
CA ALA A 305 1.98 24.28 -13.45
C ALA A 305 1.67 25.44 -12.50
N ASP A 306 0.64 26.22 -12.78
CA ASP A 306 0.18 27.30 -11.90
C ASP A 306 -0.45 26.71 -10.62
N ILE A 307 -1.29 25.67 -10.73
CA ILE A 307 -1.88 24.96 -9.58
C ILE A 307 -0.79 24.35 -8.69
N ASP A 308 0.24 23.76 -9.27
CA ASP A 308 1.37 23.21 -8.49
C ASP A 308 2.09 24.28 -7.67
N LYS A 309 2.29 25.48 -8.23
CA LYS A 309 2.86 26.61 -7.48
C LYS A 309 1.94 27.07 -6.34
N ILE A 310 0.64 27.22 -6.62
CA ILE A 310 -0.35 27.67 -5.64
C ILE A 310 -0.46 26.67 -4.50
N SER A 311 -0.48 25.36 -4.81
CA SER A 311 -0.51 24.30 -3.78
C SER A 311 0.71 24.28 -2.86
N LYS A 312 1.80 24.90 -3.29
CA LYS A 312 3.03 25.10 -2.50
C LYS A 312 3.10 26.47 -1.81
N GLY A 313 2.00 27.22 -1.82
CA GLY A 313 1.90 28.54 -1.17
C GLY A 313 2.48 29.70 -1.98
N LEU A 314 2.77 29.51 -3.26
CA LEU A 314 3.26 30.58 -4.14
C LEU A 314 2.07 31.30 -4.79
N THR A 315 2.18 32.61 -4.94
CA THR A 315 1.18 33.42 -5.67
C THR A 315 1.46 33.41 -7.17
N VAL A 316 0.39 33.25 -7.96
CA VAL A 316 0.47 33.31 -9.43
C VAL A 316 -0.44 34.46 -9.90
N PRO A 317 0.07 35.40 -10.71
CA PRO A 317 -0.76 36.51 -11.21
C PRO A 317 -2.00 36.03 -11.96
N ASN A 318 -3.14 36.67 -11.72
CA ASN A 318 -4.44 36.38 -12.32
C ASN A 318 -4.98 34.96 -12.01
N ARG A 319 -4.56 34.35 -10.89
CA ARG A 319 -5.07 33.10 -10.36
C ARG A 319 -5.59 33.28 -8.95
N ASP A 320 -6.55 32.43 -8.58
CA ASP A 320 -7.00 32.35 -7.19
C ASP A 320 -5.89 31.79 -6.30
N THR A 321 -5.91 32.16 -5.03
CA THR A 321 -4.97 31.63 -4.03
C THR A 321 -5.40 30.25 -3.51
N ASP A 322 -6.66 29.87 -3.70
CA ASP A 322 -7.18 28.56 -3.38
C ASP A 322 -6.92 27.60 -4.55
N PRO A 323 -6.04 26.61 -4.40
CA PRO A 323 -5.72 25.66 -5.46
C PRO A 323 -6.93 24.83 -5.91
N TRP A 324 -7.95 24.63 -5.05
CA TRP A 324 -9.14 23.86 -5.41
C TRP A 324 -10.04 24.58 -6.40
N ILE A 325 -10.10 25.91 -6.32
CA ILE A 325 -10.79 26.74 -7.32
C ILE A 325 -10.12 26.59 -8.70
N GLU A 326 -8.80 26.64 -8.74
CA GLU A 326 -8.03 26.48 -9.97
C GLU A 326 -8.10 25.05 -10.53
N ILE A 327 -8.18 24.01 -9.67
CA ILE A 327 -8.42 22.62 -10.09
C ILE A 327 -9.81 22.48 -10.73
N ALA A 328 -10.85 23.10 -10.14
CA ALA A 328 -12.18 23.10 -10.72
C ALA A 328 -12.20 23.81 -12.08
N ALA A 329 -11.49 24.93 -12.20
CA ALA A 329 -11.33 25.65 -13.46
C ALA A 329 -10.62 24.80 -14.52
N LEU A 330 -9.53 24.10 -14.15
CA LEU A 330 -8.83 23.16 -15.02
C LEU A 330 -9.74 22.01 -15.48
N ALA A 331 -10.51 21.42 -14.57
CA ALA A 331 -11.42 20.32 -14.87
C ALA A 331 -12.50 20.76 -15.86
N ALA A 332 -13.13 21.90 -15.61
CA ALA A 332 -14.13 22.49 -16.51
C ALA A 332 -13.51 22.85 -17.87
N PHE A 333 -12.31 23.44 -17.88
CA PHE A 333 -11.61 23.83 -19.10
C PHE A 333 -11.26 22.61 -19.98
N VAL A 334 -10.79 21.53 -19.40
CA VAL A 334 -10.48 20.30 -20.15
C VAL A 334 -11.76 19.61 -20.61
N ALA A 335 -12.82 19.62 -19.81
CA ALA A 335 -14.10 19.00 -20.13
C ALA A 335 -14.95 19.80 -21.14
N SER A 336 -14.74 21.10 -21.30
CA SER A 336 -15.39 21.90 -22.36
C SER A 336 -14.74 21.61 -23.74
#